data_b6ae0a0682176df9b597f725cda9bf3d
#
_entry.id   b6ae0a0682176df9b597f725cda9bf3d
#
_cell.length_a   1.000
_cell.length_b   1.000
_cell.length_c   1.000
_cell.angle_alpha   90.00
_cell.angle_beta   90.00
_cell.angle_gamma   90.00
#
_symmetry.space_group_name_H-M   'P 1'
#
loop_
_entity.id
_entity.type
_entity.pdbx_description
1 polymer ?
#
loop_
_entity_poly.entity_id
_entity_poly.type
_entity_poly.pdbx_seq_one_letter_code
_entity_poly.pdbx_strand_id
1 'polypeptide(L)'
;MKEHTPAMHARALPTNLPHLQRKHAVWLVSGVLLLHLWLLAGAPLWLAPDSGKPLRTQALITRQIEVAAPRAPQVPKPIQPAPATPAPAPRAEAPAETSEAAKPLKFDDFGHDLTAPVGLPARSASGVDLPPYKRAGSEGLTEVTTFKAPDSAFLKYQVQGQAKGFNYWATAELNWMQNGQNYEARLEVSAFLLGSRVQVSKGNLGAEGIMPIRFSDKTRSELAAHFQRDKGIISFSANSPDAPLLKGAQDRLSVVLQLSSLLAADPTRFPPGTMLSFQTVSQREAEVWQFLVEKEEMLQLPFGEISAIKLNRKPRREFDQQIELWFAPTLGYLPVRLRITNANGDFVDQLLSKAEKPGP
;
A
#
# COMPACT_ATOMS: atom_id res chain seq x y z
N MET A 1 55.31 44.23 35.83
CA MET A 1 54.05 43.95 35.15
C MET A 1 53.71 42.49 35.46
N LYS A 2 52.76 42.26 36.35
CA LYS A 2 52.29 40.92 36.76
C LYS A 2 50.98 40.68 36.05
N GLU A 3 50.93 39.63 35.20
CA GLU A 3 49.74 39.19 34.52
C GLU A 3 48.89 38.35 35.49
N HIS A 4 47.64 38.73 35.69
CA HIS A 4 46.64 37.97 36.41
C HIS A 4 45.83 37.14 35.47
N THR A 5 45.97 35.80 35.55
CA THR A 5 45.06 34.82 34.91
C THR A 5 43.90 34.54 35.87
N PRO A 6 42.63 34.63 35.44
CA PRO A 6 41.49 34.22 36.27
C PRO A 6 41.26 32.71 36.20
N ALA A 7 41.21 32.08 37.36
CA ALA A 7 40.88 30.69 37.56
C ALA A 7 39.38 30.40 37.22
N MET A 8 39.16 29.47 36.29
CA MET A 8 37.82 28.96 36.00
C MET A 8 37.35 28.01 37.08
N HIS A 9 36.36 28.44 37.87
CA HIS A 9 35.70 27.58 38.86
C HIS A 9 34.77 26.59 38.13
N ALA A 10 35.16 25.32 38.10
CA ALA A 10 34.30 24.20 37.72
C ALA A 10 33.18 24.04 38.78
N ARG A 11 31.96 24.31 38.38
CA ARG A 11 30.77 24.12 39.18
C ARG A 11 30.41 22.63 39.18
N ALA A 12 30.66 21.96 40.32
CA ALA A 12 30.24 20.58 40.56
C ALA A 12 28.71 20.49 40.59
N LEU A 13 28.16 19.58 39.81
CA LEU A 13 26.72 19.23 39.78
C LEU A 13 26.36 18.53 41.12
N PRO A 14 25.22 18.84 41.74
CA PRO A 14 24.80 18.16 42.96
C PRO A 14 24.34 16.72 42.69
N THR A 15 25.05 15.76 43.26
CA THR A 15 24.77 14.30 43.20
C THR A 15 23.86 13.82 44.33
N ASN A 16 22.86 14.55 44.74
CA ASN A 16 21.91 14.12 45.75
C ASN A 16 20.50 13.97 45.18
N LEU A 17 20.20 12.78 44.66
CA LEU A 17 18.82 12.32 44.44
C LEU A 17 18.20 11.95 45.80
N PRO A 18 17.03 12.48 46.19
CA PRO A 18 16.44 12.22 47.50
C PRO A 18 16.10 10.71 47.62
N HIS A 19 16.44 10.12 48.77
CA HIS A 19 16.25 8.70 49.12
C HIS A 19 14.83 8.17 48.90
N LEU A 20 13.82 9.05 48.86
CA LEU A 20 12.42 8.69 48.60
C LEU A 20 12.18 8.24 47.15
N GLN A 21 12.87 8.85 46.19
CA GLN A 21 12.70 8.48 44.75
C GLN A 21 13.35 7.12 44.42
N ARG A 22 14.42 6.75 45.07
CA ARG A 22 15.07 5.42 44.93
C ARG A 22 14.16 4.26 45.37
N LYS A 23 13.45 4.43 46.48
CA LYS A 23 12.50 3.39 46.96
C LYS A 23 11.34 3.19 46.00
N HIS A 24 10.75 4.26 45.48
CA HIS A 24 9.66 4.15 44.49
C HIS A 24 10.13 3.56 43.14
N ALA A 25 11.34 3.91 42.69
CA ALA A 25 11.92 3.30 41.48
C ALA A 25 12.17 1.79 41.63
N VAL A 26 12.69 1.37 42.81
CA VAL A 26 12.89 -0.07 43.11
C VAL A 26 11.55 -0.82 43.12
N TRP A 27 10.51 -0.26 43.77
CA TRP A 27 9.18 -0.87 43.79
C TRP A 27 8.56 -0.96 42.40
N LEU A 28 8.76 0.06 41.55
CA LEU A 28 8.27 0.07 40.17
C LEU A 28 8.98 -0.99 39.31
N VAL A 29 10.30 -1.07 39.39
CA VAL A 29 11.10 -2.09 38.67
C VAL A 29 10.74 -3.49 39.17
N SER A 30 10.60 -3.69 40.49
CA SER A 30 10.21 -4.97 41.07
C SER A 30 8.79 -5.37 40.65
N GLY A 31 7.84 -4.42 40.60
CA GLY A 31 6.48 -4.67 40.12
C GLY A 31 6.41 -5.05 38.65
N VAL A 32 7.20 -4.38 37.80
CA VAL A 32 7.31 -4.74 36.36
C VAL A 32 7.95 -6.11 36.19
N LEU A 33 9.01 -6.43 36.93
CA LEU A 33 9.65 -7.75 36.91
C LEU A 33 8.71 -8.89 37.38
N LEU A 34 7.96 -8.66 38.44
CA LEU A 34 6.97 -9.62 38.94
C LEU A 34 5.82 -9.81 37.94
N LEU A 35 5.38 -8.74 37.29
CA LEU A 35 4.36 -8.83 36.23
C LEU A 35 4.88 -9.67 35.04
N HIS A 36 6.13 -9.46 34.62
CA HIS A 36 6.74 -10.25 33.55
C HIS A 36 6.93 -11.72 33.94
N LEU A 37 7.38 -11.98 35.18
CA LEU A 37 7.48 -13.34 35.71
C LEU A 37 6.11 -14.03 35.83
N TRP A 38 5.08 -13.29 36.22
CA TRP A 38 3.70 -13.81 36.27
C TRP A 38 3.14 -14.11 34.88
N LEU A 39 3.40 -13.23 33.88
CA LEU A 39 3.04 -13.47 32.48
C LEU A 39 3.79 -14.69 31.89
N LEU A 40 5.04 -14.88 32.23
CA LEU A 40 5.85 -16.00 31.77
C LEU A 40 5.53 -17.34 32.50
N ALA A 41 5.19 -17.27 33.79
CA ALA A 41 4.87 -18.45 34.60
C ALA A 41 3.37 -18.80 34.60
N GLY A 42 2.51 -17.84 34.27
CA GLY A 42 1.06 -17.96 34.34
C GLY A 42 0.34 -18.11 33.00
N ALA A 43 1.06 -18.40 31.89
CA ALA A 43 0.43 -18.77 30.64
C ALA A 43 -0.29 -20.12 30.84
N PRO A 44 -1.63 -20.18 30.92
CA PRO A 44 -2.32 -21.43 31.12
C PRO A 44 -2.08 -22.34 29.92
N LEU A 45 -1.73 -23.61 30.19
CA LEU A 45 -1.44 -24.70 29.22
C LEU A 45 -2.59 -25.05 28.25
N TRP A 46 -3.69 -24.30 28.23
CA TRP A 46 -4.81 -24.52 27.31
C TRP A 46 -4.62 -23.87 25.91
N LEU A 47 -3.48 -23.23 25.67
CA LEU A 47 -3.04 -22.78 24.33
C LEU A 47 -2.15 -23.78 23.60
N ALA A 48 -1.98 -24.99 24.12
CA ALA A 48 -1.38 -26.08 23.35
C ALA A 48 -2.32 -26.44 22.19
N PRO A 49 -1.86 -26.48 20.91
CA PRO A 49 -2.68 -26.97 19.83
C PRO A 49 -3.06 -28.43 20.12
N ASP A 50 -4.37 -28.69 20.12
CA ASP A 50 -4.95 -30.03 20.32
C ASP A 50 -4.46 -30.96 19.20
N SER A 51 -3.38 -31.69 19.47
CA SER A 51 -2.80 -32.70 18.59
C SER A 51 -3.61 -33.99 18.74
N GLY A 52 -4.75 -34.10 18.05
CA GLY A 52 -5.45 -35.35 18.11
C GLY A 52 -6.84 -35.49 17.51
N LYS A 53 -7.22 -34.71 16.50
CA LYS A 53 -8.36 -35.10 15.68
C LYS A 53 -7.95 -35.28 14.23
N PRO A 54 -8.10 -36.48 13.64
CA PRO A 54 -7.85 -36.65 12.21
C PRO A 54 -8.82 -35.77 11.44
N LEU A 55 -8.27 -34.91 10.55
CA LEU A 55 -9.02 -34.16 9.58
C LEU A 55 -9.86 -35.15 8.75
N ARG A 56 -11.20 -35.12 8.93
CA ARG A 56 -12.10 -35.81 8.01
C ARG A 56 -11.93 -35.14 6.65
N THR A 57 -11.22 -35.80 5.75
CA THR A 57 -11.21 -35.48 4.32
C THR A 57 -12.64 -35.69 3.82
N GLN A 58 -13.37 -34.59 3.59
CA GLN A 58 -14.59 -34.66 2.80
C GLN A 58 -14.16 -34.91 1.36
N ALA A 59 -14.60 -36.08 0.83
CA ALA A 59 -14.42 -36.39 -0.58
C ALA A 59 -15.10 -35.30 -1.42
N LEU A 60 -14.33 -34.67 -2.32
CA LEU A 60 -14.86 -33.78 -3.33
C LEU A 60 -15.78 -34.59 -4.26
N ILE A 61 -17.09 -34.41 -4.14
CA ILE A 61 -18.08 -34.95 -5.08
C ILE A 61 -18.02 -34.07 -6.34
N THR A 62 -17.29 -34.49 -7.36
CA THR A 62 -17.35 -33.92 -8.69
C THR A 62 -18.71 -34.25 -9.29
N ARG A 63 -19.59 -33.25 -9.35
CA ARG A 63 -20.86 -33.33 -10.09
C ARG A 63 -20.54 -33.08 -11.55
N GLN A 64 -20.68 -34.09 -12.41
CA GLN A 64 -20.76 -33.89 -13.86
C GLN A 64 -22.01 -33.08 -14.15
N ILE A 65 -21.84 -31.88 -14.69
CA ILE A 65 -22.95 -31.07 -15.21
C ILE A 65 -23.23 -31.58 -16.62
N GLU A 66 -24.28 -32.34 -16.78
CA GLU A 66 -24.81 -32.71 -18.10
C GLU A 66 -25.37 -31.46 -18.76
N VAL A 67 -24.77 -31.03 -19.86
CA VAL A 67 -25.19 -29.87 -20.64
C VAL A 67 -26.51 -30.20 -21.29
N ALA A 68 -27.63 -29.70 -20.74
CA ALA A 68 -28.93 -29.81 -21.35
C ALA A 68 -28.98 -29.06 -22.69
N ALA A 69 -29.48 -29.71 -23.74
CA ALA A 69 -29.65 -29.16 -25.07
C ALA A 69 -30.55 -27.89 -25.09
N PRO A 70 -30.35 -26.96 -26.02
CA PRO A 70 -31.08 -25.68 -26.06
C PRO A 70 -32.59 -25.89 -26.21
N ARG A 71 -33.36 -25.36 -25.31
CA ARG A 71 -34.82 -25.35 -25.33
C ARG A 71 -35.32 -24.27 -26.31
N ALA A 72 -36.22 -24.66 -27.23
CA ALA A 72 -36.87 -23.75 -28.16
C ALA A 72 -37.62 -22.59 -27.46
N PRO A 73 -37.77 -21.41 -28.12
CA PRO A 73 -38.38 -20.23 -27.52
C PRO A 73 -39.86 -20.46 -27.15
N GLN A 74 -40.22 -20.26 -25.90
CA GLN A 74 -41.63 -20.27 -25.46
C GLN A 74 -42.20 -18.84 -25.54
N VAL A 75 -43.39 -18.75 -26.11
CA VAL A 75 -44.22 -17.55 -26.29
C VAL A 75 -44.67 -17.05 -24.88
N PRO A 76 -44.60 -15.74 -24.57
CA PRO A 76 -44.98 -15.21 -23.27
C PRO A 76 -46.48 -15.28 -23.01
N LYS A 77 -46.89 -15.79 -21.85
CA LYS A 77 -48.28 -15.70 -21.34
C LYS A 77 -48.54 -14.31 -20.74
N PRO A 78 -49.80 -13.80 -20.82
CA PRO A 78 -50.18 -12.48 -20.30
C PRO A 78 -50.04 -12.38 -18.78
N ILE A 79 -49.54 -11.21 -18.34
CA ILE A 79 -49.33 -10.87 -16.92
C ILE A 79 -50.68 -10.46 -16.30
N GLN A 80 -51.07 -11.12 -15.18
CA GLN A 80 -52.15 -10.65 -14.31
C GLN A 80 -51.61 -9.61 -13.32
N PRO A 81 -52.41 -8.58 -12.94
CA PRO A 81 -51.97 -7.54 -12.00
C PRO A 81 -51.92 -8.08 -10.57
N ALA A 82 -50.86 -7.69 -9.83
CA ALA A 82 -50.65 -8.01 -8.43
C ALA A 82 -51.49 -7.11 -7.50
N PRO A 83 -51.90 -7.60 -6.30
CA PRO A 83 -52.65 -6.83 -5.32
C PRO A 83 -51.78 -5.78 -4.61
N ALA A 84 -52.43 -4.68 -4.21
CA ALA A 84 -51.84 -3.53 -3.54
C ALA A 84 -51.28 -3.82 -2.15
N THR A 85 -50.13 -3.22 -1.85
CA THR A 85 -49.39 -3.27 -0.59
C THR A 85 -49.98 -2.30 0.44
N PRO A 86 -50.11 -2.70 1.74
CA PRO A 86 -50.58 -1.79 2.81
C PRO A 86 -49.52 -0.80 3.24
N ALA A 87 -49.96 0.37 3.74
CA ALA A 87 -49.15 1.50 4.19
C ALA A 87 -48.33 1.21 5.45
N PRO A 88 -47.18 1.91 5.67
CA PRO A 88 -46.27 1.68 6.79
C PRO A 88 -46.78 2.31 8.10
N ALA A 89 -46.55 1.58 9.21
CA ALA A 89 -46.80 2.01 10.58
C ALA A 89 -45.69 2.95 11.13
N PRO A 90 -45.95 3.71 12.21
CA PRO A 90 -45.11 4.82 12.65
C PRO A 90 -43.81 4.38 13.32
N ARG A 91 -42.81 5.23 13.10
CA ARG A 91 -41.38 5.16 13.55
C ARG A 91 -41.32 5.31 15.09
N ALA A 92 -40.72 4.34 15.77
CA ALA A 92 -40.32 4.43 17.17
C ALA A 92 -38.96 5.14 17.31
N GLU A 93 -38.80 5.90 18.37
CA GLU A 93 -37.68 6.71 18.74
C GLU A 93 -36.39 5.89 19.01
N ALA A 94 -35.26 6.47 18.69
CA ALA A 94 -33.92 5.90 18.85
C ALA A 94 -33.48 5.90 20.33
N PRO A 95 -32.81 4.84 20.82
CA PRO A 95 -32.13 4.85 22.08
C PRO A 95 -30.72 5.46 21.95
N ALA A 96 -30.28 6.11 23.05
CA ALA A 96 -29.04 6.84 23.26
C ALA A 96 -27.76 6.09 22.84
N GLU A 97 -26.79 6.88 22.35
CA GLU A 97 -25.42 6.48 22.02
C GLU A 97 -24.71 5.87 23.22
N THR A 98 -24.38 4.59 23.10
CA THR A 98 -23.44 3.92 24.01
C THR A 98 -22.04 4.14 23.45
N SER A 99 -21.17 4.79 24.24
CA SER A 99 -19.75 4.99 23.98
C SER A 99 -19.08 3.65 23.64
N GLU A 100 -18.75 3.46 22.36
CA GLU A 100 -18.05 2.29 21.85
C GLU A 100 -16.58 2.37 22.27
N ALA A 101 -16.16 1.43 23.11
CA ALA A 101 -14.76 1.31 23.53
C ALA A 101 -13.87 1.20 22.29
N ALA A 102 -12.84 2.04 22.21
CA ALA A 102 -11.90 2.13 21.11
C ALA A 102 -11.28 0.75 20.82
N LYS A 103 -11.57 0.20 19.65
CA LYS A 103 -10.91 -1.04 19.15
C LYS A 103 -9.41 -0.79 18.96
N PRO A 104 -8.54 -1.77 19.27
CA PRO A 104 -7.11 -1.61 19.03
C PRO A 104 -6.84 -1.38 17.54
N LEU A 105 -6.06 -0.34 17.23
CA LEU A 105 -5.65 0.02 15.87
C LEU A 105 -4.87 -1.15 15.24
N LYS A 106 -5.21 -1.48 13.99
CA LYS A 106 -4.54 -2.52 13.19
C LYS A 106 -3.81 -1.85 12.03
N PHE A 107 -2.85 -2.57 11.41
CA PHE A 107 -2.10 -2.04 10.26
C PHE A 107 -3.03 -1.58 9.12
N ASP A 108 -4.12 -2.29 8.89
CA ASP A 108 -5.15 -1.94 7.91
C ASP A 108 -5.93 -0.66 8.27
N ASP A 109 -5.95 -0.25 9.55
CA ASP A 109 -6.65 0.96 10.01
C ASP A 109 -5.88 2.25 9.68
N PHE A 110 -4.57 2.15 9.30
CA PHE A 110 -3.77 3.32 8.94
C PHE A 110 -4.02 3.81 7.51
N GLY A 111 -4.98 3.21 6.79
CA GLY A 111 -5.45 3.72 5.50
C GLY A 111 -4.38 3.79 4.40
N HIS A 112 -3.23 3.17 4.62
CA HIS A 112 -2.07 3.22 3.72
C HIS A 112 -2.14 2.15 2.67
N ASP A 113 -3.32 1.98 2.17
CA ASP A 113 -3.51 1.21 0.98
C ASP A 113 -3.07 2.07 -0.21
N LEU A 114 -1.85 1.86 -0.69
CA LEU A 114 -1.51 2.22 -2.08
C LEU A 114 -2.59 1.65 -3.03
N THR A 115 -3.47 0.83 -2.52
CA THR A 115 -4.40 -0.02 -3.23
C THR A 115 -5.84 0.05 -2.73
N ALA A 116 -6.17 0.71 -1.59
CA ALA A 116 -7.56 0.78 -1.20
C ALA A 116 -8.34 1.60 -2.23
N PRO A 117 -9.39 1.04 -2.84
CA PRO A 117 -10.49 1.89 -3.25
C PRO A 117 -10.99 2.55 -1.98
N VAL A 118 -11.06 3.86 -1.93
CA VAL A 118 -11.87 4.55 -0.93
C VAL A 118 -13.21 3.83 -0.92
N GLY A 119 -13.57 3.22 0.22
CA GLY A 119 -14.78 2.41 0.30
C GLY A 119 -15.94 3.19 -0.25
N LEU A 120 -16.37 2.81 -1.43
CA LEU A 120 -17.67 3.20 -1.91
C LEU A 120 -18.65 2.61 -0.89
N PRO A 121 -19.54 3.42 -0.30
CA PRO A 121 -20.62 2.87 0.49
C PRO A 121 -21.31 1.81 -0.37
N ALA A 122 -21.59 0.67 0.24
CA ALA A 122 -22.31 -0.40 -0.44
C ALA A 122 -23.45 0.22 -1.25
N ARG A 123 -23.44 0.02 -2.56
CA ARG A 123 -24.40 0.58 -3.49
C ARG A 123 -25.78 0.18 -3.00
N SER A 124 -26.49 1.09 -2.37
CA SER A 124 -27.94 1.05 -2.37
C SER A 124 -28.38 1.14 -3.83
N ALA A 125 -29.12 0.15 -4.27
CA ALA A 125 -29.73 0.12 -5.57
C ALA A 125 -30.76 1.26 -5.68
N SER A 126 -30.31 2.44 -6.05
CA SER A 126 -31.15 3.55 -6.50
C SER A 126 -30.50 4.03 -7.80
N GLY A 127 -31.20 3.77 -8.90
CA GLY A 127 -30.76 4.07 -10.25
C GLY A 127 -30.51 5.57 -10.43
N VAL A 128 -29.23 5.94 -10.36
CA VAL A 128 -28.72 7.14 -11.01
C VAL A 128 -27.83 6.60 -12.12
N ASP A 129 -28.29 6.73 -13.36
CA ASP A 129 -27.49 6.53 -14.57
C ASP A 129 -26.31 7.51 -14.52
N LEU A 130 -25.18 7.03 -13.99
CA LEU A 130 -23.90 7.70 -14.25
C LEU A 130 -23.61 7.47 -15.73
N PRO A 131 -23.16 8.53 -16.47
CA PRO A 131 -22.79 8.38 -17.86
C PRO A 131 -21.76 7.24 -17.96
N PRO A 132 -21.86 6.37 -19.00
CA PRO A 132 -20.95 5.24 -19.14
C PRO A 132 -19.52 5.78 -19.13
N TYR A 133 -18.72 5.29 -18.21
CA TYR A 133 -17.27 5.54 -18.17
C TYR A 133 -16.75 5.25 -19.58
N LYS A 134 -16.35 6.32 -20.29
CA LYS A 134 -15.75 6.18 -21.62
C LYS A 134 -14.60 5.18 -21.44
N ARG A 135 -14.77 3.98 -22.01
CA ARG A 135 -13.75 2.94 -22.01
C ARG A 135 -12.47 3.62 -22.50
N ALA A 136 -11.51 3.89 -21.60
CA ALA A 136 -10.23 4.48 -21.96
C ALA A 136 -9.56 3.48 -22.89
N GLY A 137 -9.66 3.71 -24.19
CA GLY A 137 -8.82 3.08 -25.17
C GLY A 137 -7.37 3.43 -24.87
N SER A 138 -6.43 2.77 -25.54
CA SER A 138 -4.98 3.06 -25.44
C SER A 138 -4.60 4.50 -25.84
N GLU A 139 -5.56 5.32 -26.21
CA GLU A 139 -5.37 6.74 -26.54
C GLU A 139 -4.96 7.49 -25.26
N GLY A 140 -3.79 8.16 -25.33
CA GLY A 140 -3.24 8.96 -24.22
C GLY A 140 -2.34 8.21 -23.24
N LEU A 141 -2.07 6.90 -23.43
CA LEU A 141 -1.04 6.19 -22.66
C LEU A 141 0.36 6.57 -23.17
N THR A 142 1.32 6.62 -22.23
CA THR A 142 2.72 6.87 -22.59
C THR A 142 3.30 5.69 -23.35
N GLU A 143 3.77 5.96 -24.58
CA GLU A 143 4.47 4.97 -25.37
C GLU A 143 5.93 4.87 -24.88
N VAL A 144 6.33 3.66 -24.51
CA VAL A 144 7.69 3.34 -24.11
C VAL A 144 8.49 3.03 -25.39
N THR A 145 9.32 3.96 -25.83
CA THR A 145 10.21 3.78 -27.01
C THR A 145 11.62 3.42 -26.60
N THR A 146 12.06 3.91 -25.43
CA THR A 146 13.35 3.61 -24.81
C THR A 146 13.15 3.49 -23.31
N PHE A 147 13.84 2.57 -22.68
CA PHE A 147 13.89 2.43 -21.24
C PHE A 147 15.27 1.92 -20.80
N LYS A 148 15.65 2.22 -19.58
CA LYS A 148 16.83 1.68 -18.92
C LYS A 148 16.43 1.26 -17.51
N ALA A 149 16.24 -0.05 -17.31
CA ALA A 149 15.92 -0.56 -15.99
C ALA A 149 17.03 -0.16 -15.00
N PRO A 150 16.69 0.31 -13.80
CA PRO A 150 17.69 0.57 -12.76
C PRO A 150 18.49 -0.70 -12.45
N ASP A 151 19.75 -0.53 -12.04
CA ASP A 151 20.51 -1.64 -11.48
C ASP A 151 19.78 -2.22 -10.27
N SER A 152 19.99 -3.52 -10.01
CA SER A 152 19.45 -4.15 -8.80
C SER A 152 19.89 -3.40 -7.55
N ALA A 153 18.95 -3.17 -6.63
CA ALA A 153 19.17 -2.32 -5.46
C ALA A 153 18.35 -2.78 -4.26
N PHE A 154 18.90 -2.56 -3.07
CA PHE A 154 18.19 -2.64 -1.80
C PHE A 154 18.07 -1.23 -1.21
N LEU A 155 16.84 -0.75 -1.06
CA LEU A 155 16.54 0.58 -0.54
C LEU A 155 15.78 0.45 0.78
N LYS A 156 16.26 1.16 1.79
CA LYS A 156 15.60 1.23 3.09
C LYS A 156 15.09 2.64 3.34
N TYR A 157 13.86 2.73 3.85
CA TYR A 157 13.18 3.99 4.12
C TYR A 157 12.78 4.09 5.59
N GLN A 158 12.90 5.28 6.13
CA GLN A 158 12.15 5.68 7.31
C GLN A 158 10.76 6.12 6.86
N VAL A 159 9.75 5.62 7.51
CA VAL A 159 8.35 5.93 7.19
C VAL A 159 7.77 6.72 8.35
N GLN A 160 7.19 7.85 8.02
CA GLN A 160 6.39 8.66 8.94
C GLN A 160 5.02 8.89 8.33
N GLY A 161 4.00 8.96 9.17
CA GLY A 161 2.66 9.18 8.69
C GLY A 161 1.71 9.65 9.75
N GLN A 162 0.52 10.04 9.30
CA GLN A 162 -0.61 10.37 10.13
C GLN A 162 -1.82 9.58 9.68
N ALA A 163 -2.53 8.98 10.62
CA ALA A 163 -3.77 8.26 10.35
C ALA A 163 -4.76 8.53 11.48
N LYS A 164 -5.99 8.94 11.14
CA LYS A 164 -7.05 9.24 12.10
C LYS A 164 -6.60 10.20 13.22
N GLY A 165 -5.73 11.17 12.88
CA GLY A 165 -5.19 12.15 13.83
C GLY A 165 -3.98 11.68 14.66
N PHE A 166 -3.53 10.42 14.51
CA PHE A 166 -2.38 9.86 15.21
C PHE A 166 -1.15 9.81 14.30
N ASN A 167 -0.01 10.28 14.80
CA ASN A 167 1.26 10.11 14.12
C ASN A 167 1.81 8.70 14.39
N TYR A 168 2.44 8.11 13.36
CA TYR A 168 3.09 6.82 13.49
C TYR A 168 4.42 6.78 12.72
N TRP A 169 5.27 5.82 13.06
CA TRP A 169 6.54 5.56 12.44
C TRP A 169 6.64 4.09 12.04
N ALA A 170 7.25 3.84 10.91
CA ALA A 170 7.48 2.50 10.39
C ALA A 170 8.82 2.46 9.64
N THR A 171 9.20 1.30 9.16
CA THR A 171 10.30 1.12 8.20
C THR A 171 9.74 0.49 6.93
N ALA A 172 10.34 0.86 5.78
CA ALA A 172 10.04 0.18 4.53
C ALA A 172 11.35 -0.27 3.87
N GLU A 173 11.30 -1.43 3.22
CA GLU A 173 12.42 -2.02 2.50
C GLU A 173 11.96 -2.42 1.10
N LEU A 174 12.58 -1.81 0.08
CA LEU A 174 12.38 -2.17 -1.31
C LEU A 174 13.58 -2.96 -1.80
N ASN A 175 13.34 -4.21 -2.15
CA ASN A 175 14.30 -5.07 -2.83
C ASN A 175 13.93 -5.14 -4.31
N TRP A 176 14.76 -4.55 -5.16
CA TRP A 176 14.66 -4.56 -6.61
C TRP A 176 15.75 -5.44 -7.19
N MET A 177 15.36 -6.55 -7.82
CA MET A 177 16.26 -7.50 -8.45
C MET A 177 15.91 -7.66 -9.91
N GLN A 178 16.92 -7.63 -10.81
CA GLN A 178 16.73 -7.87 -12.23
C GLN A 178 17.98 -8.50 -12.85
N ASN A 179 17.82 -9.23 -13.95
CA ASN A 179 18.90 -9.91 -14.68
C ASN A 179 18.92 -9.56 -16.17
N GLY A 180 18.28 -8.46 -16.57
CA GLY A 180 18.13 -8.01 -17.95
C GLY A 180 16.97 -8.66 -18.71
N GLN A 181 16.39 -9.75 -18.23
CA GLN A 181 15.23 -10.44 -18.82
C GLN A 181 14.04 -10.49 -17.88
N ASN A 182 14.28 -10.76 -16.61
CA ASN A 182 13.26 -10.88 -15.58
C ASN A 182 13.53 -9.92 -14.44
N TYR A 183 12.47 -9.60 -13.69
CA TYR A 183 12.59 -8.81 -12.47
C TYR A 183 11.71 -9.35 -11.35
N GLU A 184 12.12 -9.02 -10.13
CA GLU A 184 11.32 -9.10 -8.93
C GLU A 184 11.52 -7.80 -8.12
N ALA A 185 10.41 -7.15 -7.79
CA ALA A 185 10.37 -6.04 -6.84
C ALA A 185 9.57 -6.47 -5.62
N ARG A 186 10.15 -6.31 -4.43
CA ARG A 186 9.49 -6.62 -3.16
C ARG A 186 9.60 -5.43 -2.22
N LEU A 187 8.46 -4.87 -1.86
CA LEU A 187 8.34 -3.79 -0.86
C LEU A 187 7.71 -4.37 0.40
N GLU A 188 8.41 -4.26 1.52
CA GLU A 188 7.90 -4.59 2.84
C GLU A 188 7.85 -3.35 3.71
N VAL A 189 6.67 -3.04 4.25
CA VAL A 189 6.47 -1.98 5.24
C VAL A 189 6.15 -2.62 6.57
N SER A 190 6.93 -2.30 7.60
CA SER A 190 6.82 -2.89 8.93
C SER A 190 6.68 -1.80 9.99
N ALA A 191 5.66 -1.92 10.82
CA ALA A 191 5.43 -1.02 11.95
C ALA A 191 5.38 -1.83 13.25
N PHE A 192 6.08 -1.32 14.28
CA PHE A 192 6.14 -1.97 15.59
C PHE A 192 4.72 -2.17 16.15
N LEU A 193 4.41 -3.37 16.63
CA LEU A 193 3.11 -3.83 17.14
C LEU A 193 1.96 -3.88 16.12
N LEU A 194 2.09 -3.32 14.93
CA LEU A 194 1.04 -3.30 13.92
C LEU A 194 1.19 -4.40 12.88
N GLY A 195 2.40 -4.99 12.78
CA GLY A 195 2.72 -6.03 11.81
C GLY A 195 3.40 -5.50 10.55
N SER A 196 3.30 -6.26 9.46
CA SER A 196 3.89 -5.89 8.18
C SER A 196 2.93 -6.07 7.01
N ARG A 197 3.19 -5.31 5.95
CA ARG A 197 2.56 -5.44 4.64
C ARG A 197 3.63 -5.68 3.60
N VAL A 198 3.42 -6.68 2.76
CA VAL A 198 4.37 -7.07 1.71
C VAL A 198 3.69 -6.96 0.36
N GLN A 199 4.28 -6.18 -0.54
CA GLN A 199 3.90 -6.11 -1.95
C GLN A 199 5.00 -6.73 -2.80
N VAL A 200 4.63 -7.55 -3.78
CA VAL A 200 5.57 -8.19 -4.70
C VAL A 200 5.07 -8.02 -6.12
N SER A 201 5.94 -7.51 -6.99
CA SER A 201 5.74 -7.45 -8.43
C SER A 201 6.79 -8.30 -9.11
N LYS A 202 6.37 -9.23 -9.98
CA LYS A 202 7.27 -10.09 -10.76
C LYS A 202 6.89 -10.05 -12.22
N GLY A 203 7.88 -10.10 -13.09
CA GLY A 203 7.65 -10.10 -14.52
C GLY A 203 8.92 -10.08 -15.35
N ASN A 204 8.77 -9.64 -16.59
CA ASN A 204 9.84 -9.58 -17.56
C ASN A 204 10.24 -8.13 -17.84
N LEU A 205 11.44 -7.96 -18.40
CA LEU A 205 11.90 -6.75 -19.04
C LEU A 205 11.84 -6.95 -20.55
N GLY A 206 11.26 -6.01 -21.29
CA GLY A 206 11.08 -6.16 -22.74
C GLY A 206 10.90 -4.82 -23.44
N ALA A 207 10.40 -4.85 -24.67
CA ALA A 207 10.26 -3.64 -25.51
C ALA A 207 9.32 -2.58 -24.89
N GLU A 208 8.37 -3.00 -24.03
CA GLU A 208 7.44 -2.11 -23.32
C GLU A 208 7.99 -1.66 -21.95
N GLY A 209 9.27 -1.92 -21.68
CA GLY A 209 9.90 -1.66 -20.39
C GLY A 209 9.67 -2.79 -19.39
N ILE A 210 9.18 -2.44 -18.20
CA ILE A 210 8.81 -3.39 -17.15
C ILE A 210 7.46 -3.98 -17.49
N MET A 211 7.39 -5.32 -17.57
CA MET A 211 6.22 -6.08 -17.99
C MET A 211 5.76 -7.03 -16.87
N PRO A 212 4.90 -6.59 -15.96
CA PRO A 212 4.41 -7.42 -14.86
C PRO A 212 3.68 -8.66 -15.37
N ILE A 213 3.89 -9.79 -14.70
CA ILE A 213 3.13 -11.04 -14.87
C ILE A 213 2.21 -11.22 -13.67
N ARG A 214 2.70 -10.88 -12.48
CA ARG A 214 1.94 -11.03 -11.24
C ARG A 214 2.30 -9.91 -10.27
N PHE A 215 1.26 -9.32 -9.68
CA PHE A 215 1.35 -8.43 -8.53
C PHE A 215 0.62 -9.06 -7.35
N SER A 216 1.20 -9.03 -6.16
CA SER A 216 0.53 -9.45 -4.94
C SER A 216 0.72 -8.45 -3.81
N ASP A 217 -0.25 -8.42 -2.93
CA ASP A 217 -0.33 -7.59 -1.75
C ASP A 217 -0.82 -8.41 -0.57
N LYS A 218 0.00 -8.50 0.46
CA LYS A 218 -0.22 -9.35 1.63
C LYS A 218 -0.13 -8.53 2.90
N THR A 219 -1.22 -8.52 3.65
CA THR A 219 -1.28 -8.15 5.07
C THR A 219 -1.50 -9.41 5.89
N ARG A 220 -2.75 -9.77 6.18
CA ARG A 220 -3.13 -11.06 6.79
C ARG A 220 -3.35 -12.15 5.75
N SER A 221 -3.99 -11.79 4.66
CA SER A 221 -4.20 -12.64 3.49
C SER A 221 -3.52 -12.02 2.29
N GLU A 222 -3.16 -12.83 1.31
CA GLU A 222 -2.58 -12.38 0.05
C GLU A 222 -3.68 -12.22 -0.99
N LEU A 223 -3.69 -11.07 -1.66
CA LEU A 223 -4.48 -10.81 -2.86
C LEU A 223 -3.53 -10.56 -4.02
N ALA A 224 -3.89 -11.03 -5.22
CA ALA A 224 -3.04 -10.92 -6.39
C ALA A 224 -3.82 -10.49 -7.64
N ALA A 225 -3.11 -9.82 -8.55
CA ALA A 225 -3.51 -9.57 -9.93
C ALA A 225 -2.57 -10.32 -10.87
N HIS A 226 -3.12 -10.92 -11.92
CA HIS A 226 -2.41 -11.70 -12.93
C HIS A 226 -2.59 -11.07 -14.30
N PHE A 227 -1.49 -10.73 -14.97
CA PHE A 227 -1.47 -10.11 -16.29
C PHE A 227 -1.41 -11.20 -17.37
N GLN A 228 -2.56 -11.62 -17.86
CA GLN A 228 -2.70 -12.68 -18.88
C GLN A 228 -2.59 -12.07 -20.27
N ARG A 229 -1.37 -11.88 -20.77
CA ARG A 229 -1.09 -11.18 -22.03
C ARG A 229 -1.62 -11.92 -23.24
N ASP A 230 -1.62 -13.24 -23.21
CA ASP A 230 -2.19 -14.13 -24.24
C ASP A 230 -3.70 -13.96 -24.38
N LYS A 231 -4.39 -13.62 -23.32
CA LYS A 231 -5.85 -13.38 -23.30
C LYS A 231 -6.23 -11.89 -23.38
N GLY A 232 -5.27 -10.98 -23.25
CA GLY A 232 -5.53 -9.55 -23.21
C GLY A 232 -6.31 -9.09 -21.98
N ILE A 233 -6.21 -9.80 -20.84
CA ILE A 233 -6.94 -9.51 -19.62
C ILE A 233 -6.02 -9.48 -18.38
N ILE A 234 -6.50 -8.80 -17.35
CA ILE A 234 -5.98 -8.83 -16.00
C ILE A 234 -7.04 -9.51 -15.13
N SER A 235 -6.69 -10.62 -14.48
CA SER A 235 -7.57 -11.30 -13.54
C SER A 235 -7.11 -11.08 -12.11
N PHE A 236 -8.07 -11.09 -11.16
CA PHE A 236 -7.84 -10.80 -9.76
C PHE A 236 -8.17 -12.02 -8.90
N SER A 237 -7.32 -12.34 -7.91
CA SER A 237 -7.61 -13.38 -6.91
C SER A 237 -8.71 -12.95 -5.92
N ALA A 238 -8.90 -11.62 -5.78
CA ALA A 238 -10.07 -11.07 -5.13
C ALA A 238 -11.30 -11.32 -6.02
N ASN A 239 -12.49 -11.38 -5.43
CA ASN A 239 -13.73 -11.52 -6.20
C ASN A 239 -14.08 -10.19 -6.93
N SER A 240 -13.20 -9.78 -7.85
CA SER A 240 -13.33 -8.59 -8.70
C SER A 240 -13.43 -9.02 -10.15
N PRO A 241 -14.22 -8.32 -11.00
CA PRO A 241 -14.28 -8.60 -12.43
C PRO A 241 -12.91 -8.44 -13.10
N ASP A 242 -12.63 -9.26 -14.12
CA ASP A 242 -11.46 -9.10 -14.97
C ASP A 242 -11.46 -7.73 -15.66
N ALA A 243 -10.28 -7.18 -15.89
CA ALA A 243 -10.07 -5.91 -16.57
C ALA A 243 -9.33 -6.13 -17.91
N PRO A 244 -9.58 -5.30 -18.94
CA PRO A 244 -8.77 -5.32 -20.16
C PRO A 244 -7.31 -5.01 -19.85
N LEU A 245 -6.37 -5.77 -20.43
CA LEU A 245 -4.94 -5.50 -20.35
C LEU A 245 -4.53 -4.54 -21.47
N LEU A 246 -4.12 -3.34 -21.11
CA LEU A 246 -3.64 -2.34 -22.07
C LEU A 246 -2.12 -2.49 -22.29
N LYS A 247 -1.61 -1.97 -23.41
CA LYS A 247 -0.19 -1.93 -23.73
C LYS A 247 0.56 -1.12 -22.65
N GLY A 248 1.69 -1.63 -22.17
CA GLY A 248 2.50 -0.94 -21.14
C GLY A 248 1.90 -0.94 -19.74
N ALA A 249 0.86 -1.76 -19.49
CA ALA A 249 0.23 -1.86 -18.17
C ALA A 249 1.24 -2.22 -17.07
N GLN A 250 1.13 -1.52 -15.95
CA GLN A 250 1.95 -1.67 -14.77
C GLN A 250 1.10 -2.07 -13.57
N ASP A 251 1.70 -2.61 -12.52
CA ASP A 251 1.10 -2.63 -11.20
C ASP A 251 1.57 -1.45 -10.34
N ARG A 252 1.04 -1.32 -9.13
CA ARG A 252 1.33 -0.19 -8.25
C ARG A 252 2.78 -0.12 -7.78
N LEU A 253 3.51 -1.22 -7.75
CA LEU A 253 4.92 -1.25 -7.42
C LEU A 253 5.79 -1.07 -8.67
N SER A 254 5.47 -1.79 -9.75
CA SER A 254 6.23 -1.71 -10.99
C SER A 254 6.13 -0.34 -11.69
N VAL A 255 5.02 0.40 -11.54
CA VAL A 255 4.88 1.74 -12.14
C VAL A 255 5.94 2.72 -11.64
N VAL A 256 6.34 2.62 -10.36
CA VAL A 256 7.40 3.45 -9.79
C VAL A 256 8.74 3.16 -10.48
N LEU A 257 9.03 1.88 -10.71
CA LEU A 257 10.28 1.46 -11.36
C LEU A 257 10.23 1.69 -12.88
N GLN A 258 9.06 1.65 -13.50
CA GLN A 258 8.88 2.04 -14.90
C GLN A 258 9.14 3.54 -15.11
N LEU A 259 8.64 4.40 -14.23
CA LEU A 259 8.93 5.83 -14.24
C LEU A 259 10.43 6.09 -14.06
N SER A 260 11.06 5.42 -13.10
CA SER A 260 12.51 5.43 -12.91
C SER A 260 13.26 5.04 -14.19
N SER A 261 12.83 3.96 -14.85
CA SER A 261 13.45 3.44 -16.08
C SER A 261 13.36 4.41 -17.26
N LEU A 262 12.27 5.14 -17.39
CA LEU A 262 12.08 6.15 -18.43
C LEU A 262 12.99 7.36 -18.20
N LEU A 263 13.03 7.88 -16.98
CA LEU A 263 13.89 8.99 -16.60
C LEU A 263 15.37 8.62 -16.76
N ALA A 264 15.76 7.38 -16.42
CA ALA A 264 17.13 6.90 -16.58
C ALA A 264 17.55 6.68 -18.03
N ALA A 265 16.61 6.41 -18.92
CA ALA A 265 16.88 6.23 -20.35
C ALA A 265 17.13 7.56 -21.07
N ASP A 266 16.27 8.55 -20.84
CA ASP A 266 16.37 9.89 -21.42
C ASP A 266 15.60 10.92 -20.59
N PRO A 267 16.23 11.57 -19.64
CA PRO A 267 15.59 12.58 -18.79
C PRO A 267 15.14 13.82 -19.59
N THR A 268 15.80 14.12 -20.70
CA THR A 268 15.50 15.30 -21.52
C THR A 268 14.18 15.19 -22.26
N ARG A 269 13.71 13.97 -22.47
CA ARG A 269 12.40 13.66 -23.08
C ARG A 269 11.22 14.04 -22.18
N PHE A 270 11.44 14.15 -20.88
CA PHE A 270 10.41 14.38 -19.89
C PHE A 270 10.66 15.67 -19.10
N PRO A 271 10.67 16.86 -19.77
CA PRO A 271 10.82 18.13 -19.07
C PRO A 271 9.65 18.38 -18.12
N PRO A 272 9.82 19.30 -17.14
CA PRO A 272 8.72 19.73 -16.28
C PRO A 272 7.48 20.15 -17.10
N GLY A 273 6.31 19.69 -16.69
CA GLY A 273 5.04 19.85 -17.42
C GLY A 273 4.64 18.64 -18.28
N THR A 274 5.55 17.68 -18.50
CA THR A 274 5.22 16.44 -19.22
C THR A 274 4.27 15.57 -18.39
N MET A 275 3.27 15.00 -19.06
CA MET A 275 2.32 14.05 -18.46
C MET A 275 2.65 12.63 -18.90
N LEU A 276 2.88 11.73 -17.94
CA LEU A 276 3.11 10.30 -18.14
C LEU A 276 1.89 9.52 -17.68
N SER A 277 1.35 8.65 -18.54
CA SER A 277 0.09 7.95 -18.30
C SER A 277 0.27 6.45 -18.46
N PHE A 278 -0.10 5.66 -17.45
CA PHE A 278 -0.04 4.19 -17.45
C PHE A 278 -1.31 3.60 -16.88
N GLN A 279 -1.78 2.49 -17.49
CA GLN A 279 -2.71 1.64 -16.77
C GLN A 279 -1.97 1.06 -15.56
N THR A 280 -2.49 1.33 -14.37
CA THR A 280 -1.91 0.87 -13.10
C THR A 280 -2.89 -0.04 -12.37
N VAL A 281 -2.41 -1.23 -12.02
CA VAL A 281 -3.20 -2.34 -11.50
C VAL A 281 -2.95 -2.52 -10.01
N SER A 282 -4.03 -2.56 -9.25
CA SER A 282 -4.02 -2.98 -7.85
C SER A 282 -4.37 -4.47 -7.74
N GLN A 283 -4.52 -4.98 -6.52
CA GLN A 283 -4.99 -6.35 -6.29
C GLN A 283 -6.49 -6.56 -6.60
N ARG A 284 -7.24 -5.48 -6.95
CA ARG A 284 -8.70 -5.52 -7.15
C ARG A 284 -9.21 -4.77 -8.38
N GLU A 285 -8.42 -3.89 -8.95
CA GLU A 285 -8.85 -2.97 -10.01
C GLU A 285 -7.69 -2.54 -10.90
N ALA A 286 -8.01 -2.03 -12.08
CA ALA A 286 -7.07 -1.44 -13.02
C ALA A 286 -7.58 -0.05 -13.44
N GLU A 287 -6.74 0.97 -13.29
CA GLU A 287 -7.07 2.35 -13.61
C GLU A 287 -5.94 3.02 -14.39
N VAL A 288 -6.24 4.07 -15.15
CA VAL A 288 -5.19 4.90 -15.76
C VAL A 288 -4.71 5.94 -14.75
N TRP A 289 -3.43 5.88 -14.43
CA TRP A 289 -2.75 6.89 -13.61
C TRP A 289 -1.97 7.84 -14.47
N GLN A 290 -2.01 9.12 -14.11
CA GLN A 290 -1.33 10.22 -14.80
C GLN A 290 -0.37 10.89 -13.83
N PHE A 291 0.90 10.97 -14.20
CA PHE A 291 1.96 11.59 -13.42
C PHE A 291 2.46 12.84 -14.15
N LEU A 292 2.35 13.99 -13.51
CA LEU A 292 2.95 15.22 -13.97
C LEU A 292 4.41 15.28 -13.53
N VAL A 293 5.32 15.45 -14.47
CA VAL A 293 6.72 15.73 -14.16
C VAL A 293 6.84 17.15 -13.66
N GLU A 294 7.34 17.32 -12.45
CA GLU A 294 7.60 18.61 -11.83
C GLU A 294 9.11 18.94 -11.88
N LYS A 295 9.48 20.10 -11.34
CA LYS A 295 10.88 20.51 -11.29
C LYS A 295 11.68 19.67 -10.34
N GLU A 296 12.98 19.58 -10.62
CA GLU A 296 13.98 19.04 -9.69
C GLU A 296 14.06 19.93 -8.44
N GLU A 297 14.14 19.28 -7.27
CA GLU A 297 14.27 19.96 -5.99
C GLU A 297 15.27 19.26 -5.07
N MET A 298 15.87 20.02 -4.16
CA MET A 298 16.79 19.49 -3.17
C MET A 298 16.01 18.95 -1.96
N LEU A 299 16.27 17.70 -1.58
CA LEU A 299 15.64 17.04 -0.45
C LEU A 299 16.62 16.83 0.70
N GLN A 300 16.15 17.05 1.92
CA GLN A 300 16.82 16.67 3.15
C GLN A 300 16.23 15.34 3.64
N LEU A 301 16.96 14.24 3.41
CA LEU A 301 16.52 12.89 3.74
C LEU A 301 17.40 12.29 4.85
N PRO A 302 16.96 11.25 5.55
CA PRO A 302 17.84 10.49 6.45
C PRO A 302 19.09 9.93 5.75
N PHE A 303 19.03 9.72 4.44
CA PHE A 303 20.16 9.35 3.58
C PHE A 303 21.19 10.48 3.40
N GLY A 304 20.77 11.74 3.54
CA GLY A 304 21.53 12.95 3.29
C GLY A 304 20.80 13.91 2.35
N GLU A 305 21.50 14.98 1.97
CA GLU A 305 21.01 15.96 1.00
C GLU A 305 21.14 15.39 -0.42
N ILE A 306 20.05 15.40 -1.18
CA ILE A 306 20.00 14.82 -2.52
C ILE A 306 19.02 15.57 -3.42
N SER A 307 19.45 15.86 -4.66
CA SER A 307 18.56 16.41 -5.68
C SER A 307 17.70 15.32 -6.31
N ALA A 308 16.41 15.61 -6.54
CA ALA A 308 15.49 14.66 -7.10
C ALA A 308 14.41 15.31 -7.97
N ILE A 309 14.07 14.66 -9.08
CA ILE A 309 12.94 15.03 -9.95
C ILE A 309 11.67 14.54 -9.31
N LYS A 310 10.71 15.44 -9.15
CA LYS A 310 9.39 15.13 -8.58
C LYS A 310 8.39 14.77 -9.67
N LEU A 311 7.64 13.70 -9.46
CA LEU A 311 6.46 13.32 -10.24
C LEU A 311 5.25 13.30 -9.33
N ASN A 312 4.14 13.88 -9.80
CA ASN A 312 2.94 14.07 -8.99
C ASN A 312 1.70 13.51 -9.71
N ARG A 313 1.05 12.53 -9.09
CA ARG A 313 -0.29 12.09 -9.46
C ARG A 313 -1.30 12.81 -8.58
N LYS A 314 -1.97 13.80 -9.14
CA LYS A 314 -3.02 14.56 -8.45
C LYS A 314 -4.30 13.72 -8.33
N PRO A 315 -5.12 13.96 -7.30
CA PRO A 315 -6.47 13.40 -7.22
C PRO A 315 -7.29 13.74 -8.48
N ARG A 316 -7.98 12.76 -9.03
CA ARG A 316 -8.81 12.89 -10.24
C ARG A 316 -10.29 13.08 -9.91
N ARG A 317 -10.69 12.71 -8.71
CA ARG A 317 -12.05 12.74 -8.17
C ARG A 317 -12.01 12.97 -6.66
N GLU A 318 -13.14 13.28 -6.09
CA GLU A 318 -13.32 13.31 -4.63
C GLU A 318 -12.91 11.98 -4.01
N PHE A 319 -12.24 12.00 -2.88
CA PHE A 319 -11.69 10.86 -2.16
C PHE A 319 -10.54 10.09 -2.86
N ASP A 320 -10.03 10.57 -4.01
CA ASP A 320 -8.83 10.00 -4.61
C ASP A 320 -7.57 10.43 -3.87
N GLN A 321 -6.52 9.64 -3.96
CA GLN A 321 -5.23 9.90 -3.32
C GLN A 321 -4.36 10.81 -4.19
N GLN A 322 -3.57 11.66 -3.57
CA GLN A 322 -2.40 12.26 -4.19
C GLN A 322 -1.19 11.36 -3.97
N ILE A 323 -0.39 11.14 -5.01
CA ILE A 323 0.84 10.35 -4.93
C ILE A 323 1.99 11.19 -5.49
N GLU A 324 2.99 11.40 -4.67
CA GLU A 324 4.19 12.17 -5.01
C GLU A 324 5.41 11.24 -4.94
N LEU A 325 6.20 11.24 -5.99
CA LEU A 325 7.37 10.40 -6.17
C LEU A 325 8.58 11.27 -6.48
N TRP A 326 9.71 10.97 -5.87
CA TRP A 326 10.99 11.68 -6.14
C TRP A 326 12.06 10.69 -6.57
N PHE A 327 12.69 10.96 -7.68
CA PHE A 327 13.69 10.14 -8.33
C PHE A 327 15.03 10.87 -8.39
N ALA A 328 16.08 10.30 -7.81
CA ALA A 328 17.39 10.94 -7.76
C ALA A 328 18.28 10.57 -8.94
N PRO A 329 18.68 11.51 -9.80
CA PRO A 329 19.59 11.26 -10.92
C PRO A 329 20.91 10.63 -10.49
N THR A 330 21.46 11.06 -9.36
CA THR A 330 22.74 10.56 -8.79
C THR A 330 22.69 9.11 -8.35
N LEU A 331 21.48 8.56 -8.12
CA LEU A 331 21.25 7.16 -7.80
C LEU A 331 20.61 6.37 -8.97
N GLY A 332 20.86 6.81 -10.23
CA GLY A 332 20.27 6.16 -11.40
C GLY A 332 18.74 6.25 -11.47
N TYR A 333 18.19 7.34 -10.98
CA TYR A 333 16.77 7.61 -10.89
C TYR A 333 16.00 6.62 -10.00
N LEU A 334 16.66 5.99 -9.03
CA LEU A 334 15.96 5.22 -8.00
C LEU A 334 15.03 6.12 -7.18
N PRO A 335 13.88 5.61 -6.70
CA PRO A 335 12.94 6.39 -5.89
C PRO A 335 13.55 6.67 -4.51
N VAL A 336 13.69 7.95 -4.16
CA VAL A 336 14.29 8.39 -2.88
C VAL A 336 13.27 8.87 -1.88
N ARG A 337 12.08 9.23 -2.35
CA ARG A 337 10.94 9.57 -1.50
C ARG A 337 9.65 9.19 -2.21
N LEU A 338 8.69 8.72 -1.43
CA LEU A 338 7.31 8.48 -1.86
C LEU A 338 6.36 8.99 -0.79
N ARG A 339 5.44 9.87 -1.19
CA ARG A 339 4.41 10.39 -0.30
C ARG A 339 3.04 10.13 -0.89
N ILE A 340 2.13 9.61 -0.06
CA ILE A 340 0.73 9.41 -0.39
C ILE A 340 -0.08 10.21 0.60
N THR A 341 -1.01 11.00 0.08
CA THR A 341 -1.93 11.80 0.89
C THR A 341 -3.36 11.42 0.51
N ASN A 342 -4.14 11.00 1.48
CA ASN A 342 -5.56 10.71 1.33
C ASN A 342 -6.40 11.99 1.35
N ALA A 343 -7.62 11.94 0.83
CA ALA A 343 -8.53 13.08 0.79
C ALA A 343 -8.89 13.64 2.19
N ASN A 344 -8.84 12.81 3.23
CA ASN A 344 -9.06 13.21 4.62
C ASN A 344 -7.84 13.87 5.28
N GLY A 345 -6.71 14.02 4.56
CA GLY A 345 -5.46 14.57 5.05
C GLY A 345 -4.51 13.56 5.69
N ASP A 346 -4.94 12.32 5.93
CA ASP A 346 -4.04 11.25 6.36
C ASP A 346 -2.95 11.02 5.30
N PHE A 347 -1.73 10.75 5.75
CA PHE A 347 -0.62 10.55 4.83
C PHE A 347 0.38 9.50 5.30
N VAL A 348 1.13 8.99 4.35
CA VAL A 348 2.36 8.23 4.56
C VAL A 348 3.49 8.87 3.75
N ASP A 349 4.65 9.01 4.33
CA ASP A 349 5.84 9.59 3.71
C ASP A 349 7.04 8.66 3.94
N GLN A 350 7.54 8.05 2.88
CA GLN A 350 8.69 7.14 2.90
C GLN A 350 9.92 7.92 2.47
N LEU A 351 10.89 8.06 3.34
CA LEU A 351 12.11 8.86 3.18
C LEU A 351 13.32 7.93 3.11
N LEU A 352 14.08 7.94 2.01
CA LEU A 352 15.26 7.09 1.86
C LEU A 352 16.24 7.31 3.02
N SER A 353 16.68 6.21 3.63
CA SER A 353 17.70 6.21 4.69
C SER A 353 18.94 5.43 4.30
N LYS A 354 18.83 4.46 3.38
CA LYS A 354 19.95 3.65 2.90
C LYS A 354 19.70 3.16 1.48
N ALA A 355 20.73 3.15 0.65
CA ALA A 355 20.73 2.55 -0.68
C ALA A 355 21.97 1.67 -0.82
N GLU A 356 21.79 0.40 -1.16
CA GLU A 356 22.83 -0.60 -1.32
C GLU A 356 22.67 -1.36 -2.63
N LYS A 357 23.76 -1.78 -3.24
CA LYS A 357 23.71 -2.81 -4.28
C LYS A 357 23.52 -4.16 -3.58
N PRO A 358 22.73 -5.09 -4.18
CA PRO A 358 22.67 -6.45 -3.67
C PRO A 358 24.09 -7.00 -3.59
N GLY A 359 24.39 -7.73 -2.51
CA GLY A 359 25.64 -8.48 -2.42
C GLY A 359 25.72 -9.51 -3.56
N PRO A 360 26.92 -9.93 -3.93
CA PRO A 360 27.16 -10.92 -4.96
C PRO A 360 26.52 -12.26 -4.61
#